data_7c46c359e836bf6bdc5093b018677530
#
_entry.id   7c46c359e836bf6bdc5093b018677530
#
_cell.length_a   1.000
_cell.length_b   1.000
_cell.length_c   1.000
_cell.angle_alpha   90.00
_cell.angle_beta   90.00
_cell.angle_gamma   90.00
#
_symmetry.space_group_name_H-M   'P 1'
#
loop_
_entity.id
_entity.type
_entity.pdbx_description
1 polymer ?
#
loop_
_entity_poly.entity_id
_entity_poly.type
_entity_poly.pdbx_seq_one_letter_code
_entity_poly.pdbx_strand_id
1 'polypeptide(L)'
;MEEEAAAAEGDGGGGGEEESAVLSPSEIEYVSYGGEHHLPLIMGLVDDELSEPYSIFTYRYFVYLWPNLTFLAFHKEKCVGTVVCKMGDHRNTFRGYIAMLVVIKSYRGRGIATELVTRSIRVMMESGCDEVTLEAEVTNKGALALYGRLGFIRAKRLFRYYLNGVDAFRLKLLFPQQNPMLATTSFADGGDYQLDNQHGCSQMYHDF
;
A
#
# COMPACT_ATOMS: atom_id res chain seq x y z
N MET A 1 60.96 2.85 -37.38
CA MET A 1 61.33 4.06 -36.67
C MET A 1 60.24 4.25 -35.63
N GLU A 2 60.36 3.61 -34.42
CA GLU A 2 61.08 4.17 -33.28
C GLU A 2 60.48 5.51 -32.92
N GLU A 3 59.93 5.77 -31.75
CA GLU A 3 60.44 5.79 -30.39
C GLU A 3 59.23 5.90 -29.46
N GLU A 4 59.09 5.10 -28.46
CA GLU A 4 59.64 5.17 -27.10
C GLU A 4 58.89 6.13 -26.15
N ALA A 5 58.23 5.48 -25.21
CA ALA A 5 58.20 5.64 -23.77
C ALA A 5 58.09 7.03 -23.14
N ALA A 6 57.12 7.16 -22.21
CA ALA A 6 57.43 7.59 -20.84
C ALA A 6 56.28 7.28 -19.89
N ALA A 7 56.57 6.52 -18.86
CA ALA A 7 55.76 6.31 -17.67
C ALA A 7 55.79 7.57 -16.81
N ALA A 8 54.62 7.88 -16.19
CA ALA A 8 54.58 8.69 -14.99
C ALA A 8 53.59 8.09 -14.01
N GLU A 9 54.15 7.48 -12.97
CA GLU A 9 53.44 7.16 -11.73
C GLU A 9 53.02 8.43 -11.01
N GLY A 10 51.85 8.42 -10.45
CA GLY A 10 51.30 9.44 -9.57
C GLY A 10 50.08 8.91 -8.85
N ASP A 11 50.34 8.17 -7.86
CA ASP A 11 50.02 8.20 -6.44
C ASP A 11 48.74 8.96 -6.05
N GLY A 12 47.90 8.23 -5.30
CA GLY A 12 47.18 8.72 -4.14
C GLY A 12 45.83 9.36 -4.37
N GLY A 13 44.83 8.71 -3.94
CA GLY A 13 43.61 9.42 -3.62
C GLY A 13 42.40 8.51 -3.41
N GLY A 14 42.36 7.88 -2.28
CA GLY A 14 41.20 7.65 -1.46
C GLY A 14 39.85 7.53 -2.15
N GLY A 15 39.54 6.38 -2.70
CA GLY A 15 38.15 5.97 -2.89
C GLY A 15 37.53 5.79 -1.51
N GLY A 16 36.82 6.82 -1.07
CA GLY A 16 35.91 6.67 0.05
C GLY A 16 34.90 5.62 -0.32
N GLU A 17 35.10 4.41 0.18
CA GLU A 17 34.03 3.43 0.32
C GLU A 17 32.98 4.10 1.19
N GLU A 18 31.89 4.64 0.60
CA GLU A 18 30.66 4.89 1.31
C GLU A 18 30.20 3.52 1.82
N GLU A 19 30.64 3.20 3.02
CA GLU A 19 30.14 2.14 3.85
C GLU A 19 28.61 2.31 3.85
N SER A 20 27.92 1.46 3.13
CA SER A 20 26.45 1.44 3.11
C SER A 20 26.02 1.05 4.51
N ALA A 21 25.94 2.05 5.38
CA ALA A 21 25.46 1.90 6.75
C ALA A 21 24.14 1.13 6.68
N VAL A 22 24.14 -0.07 7.26
CA VAL A 22 22.95 -0.91 7.36
C VAL A 22 21.98 -0.16 8.24
N LEU A 23 21.05 0.60 7.59
CA LEU A 23 19.99 1.31 8.28
C LEU A 23 19.23 0.31 9.16
N SER A 24 19.19 0.54 10.45
CA SER A 24 18.39 -0.28 11.34
C SER A 24 16.90 0.03 11.13
N PRO A 25 16.00 -0.95 11.25
CA PRO A 25 14.55 -0.70 11.16
C PRO A 25 14.06 0.34 12.18
N SER A 26 14.77 0.54 13.30
CA SER A 26 14.47 1.51 14.33
C SER A 26 14.74 2.97 13.94
N GLU A 27 15.42 3.21 12.81
CA GLU A 27 15.69 4.56 12.30
C GLU A 27 14.59 5.11 11.40
N ILE A 28 13.58 4.29 11.10
CA ILE A 28 12.43 4.70 10.28
C ILE A 28 11.25 5.04 11.18
N GLU A 29 10.83 6.28 11.12
CA GLU A 29 9.62 6.77 11.77
C GLU A 29 8.42 6.66 10.82
N TYR A 30 7.30 6.15 11.32
CA TYR A 30 6.06 5.99 10.58
C TYR A 30 4.99 6.88 11.16
N VAL A 31 4.51 7.83 10.37
CA VAL A 31 3.49 8.79 10.80
C VAL A 31 2.23 8.69 9.94
N SER A 32 1.07 8.95 10.54
CA SER A 32 -0.18 9.13 9.81
C SER A 32 -0.18 10.48 9.08
N TYR A 33 -0.98 10.58 8.02
CA TYR A 33 -1.18 11.86 7.33
C TYR A 33 -1.68 12.92 8.29
N GLY A 34 -0.90 14.01 8.42
CA GLY A 34 -1.14 15.09 9.38
C GLY A 34 -1.67 16.38 8.77
N GLY A 35 -1.98 16.40 7.45
CA GLY A 35 -2.52 17.57 6.78
C GLY A 35 -1.77 17.96 5.51
N GLU A 36 -2.10 19.13 4.95
CA GLU A 36 -1.62 19.63 3.64
C GLU A 36 -0.09 19.68 3.51
N HIS A 37 0.65 19.85 4.60
CA HIS A 37 2.13 19.84 4.56
C HIS A 37 2.73 18.49 4.16
N HIS A 38 2.00 17.38 4.34
CA HIS A 38 2.40 16.06 3.87
C HIS A 38 2.09 15.83 2.39
N LEU A 39 1.13 16.56 1.82
CA LEU A 39 0.67 16.34 0.45
C LEU A 39 1.78 16.47 -0.61
N PRO A 40 2.64 17.51 -0.58
CA PRO A 40 3.75 17.63 -1.52
C PRO A 40 4.76 16.48 -1.42
N LEU A 41 4.97 15.92 -0.21
CA LEU A 41 5.86 14.79 0.00
C LEU A 41 5.32 13.51 -0.66
N ILE A 42 4.00 13.27 -0.49
CA ILE A 42 3.32 12.13 -1.12
C ILE A 42 3.38 12.27 -2.65
N MET A 43 3.02 13.44 -3.18
CA MET A 43 3.04 13.72 -4.61
C MET A 43 4.42 13.49 -5.21
N GLY A 44 5.47 14.08 -4.62
CA GLY A 44 6.84 13.92 -5.10
C GLY A 44 7.28 12.45 -5.15
N LEU A 45 6.99 11.66 -4.10
CA LEU A 45 7.32 10.25 -4.08
C LEU A 45 6.56 9.45 -5.15
N VAL A 46 5.28 9.72 -5.35
CA VAL A 46 4.44 8.98 -6.31
C VAL A 46 4.81 9.35 -7.73
N ASP A 47 4.97 10.64 -8.03
CA ASP A 47 5.31 11.13 -9.37
C ASP A 47 6.71 10.65 -9.82
N ASP A 48 7.66 10.49 -8.89
CA ASP A 48 9.01 10.02 -9.19
C ASP A 48 9.10 8.48 -9.41
N GLU A 49 8.22 7.70 -8.78
CA GLU A 49 8.40 6.24 -8.68
C GLU A 49 7.27 5.42 -9.33
N LEU A 50 6.10 6.00 -9.58
CA LEU A 50 4.98 5.33 -10.26
C LEU A 50 4.84 5.83 -11.70
N SER A 51 4.41 4.93 -12.57
CA SER A 51 4.27 5.20 -14.01
C SER A 51 2.99 5.95 -14.39
N GLU A 52 2.01 6.00 -13.48
CA GLU A 52 0.71 6.60 -13.72
C GLU A 52 0.69 8.04 -13.16
N PRO A 53 0.40 9.04 -13.99
CA PRO A 53 0.27 10.42 -13.52
C PRO A 53 -1.06 10.61 -12.80
N TYR A 54 -1.02 11.20 -11.62
CA TYR A 54 -2.21 11.54 -10.86
C TYR A 54 -2.39 13.05 -10.76
N SER A 55 -3.64 13.51 -10.83
CA SER A 55 -3.95 14.91 -10.57
C SER A 55 -3.91 15.20 -9.06
N ILE A 56 -3.67 16.46 -8.67
CA ILE A 56 -3.75 16.89 -7.27
C ILE A 56 -5.12 16.57 -6.65
N PHE A 57 -6.19 16.59 -7.44
CA PHE A 57 -7.54 16.24 -6.97
C PHE A 57 -7.65 14.77 -6.58
N THR A 58 -6.94 13.89 -7.28
CA THR A 58 -6.87 12.45 -6.93
C THR A 58 -6.22 12.27 -5.57
N TYR A 59 -5.07 12.91 -5.32
CA TYR A 59 -4.41 12.84 -4.01
C TYR A 59 -5.31 13.36 -2.90
N ARG A 60 -5.89 14.55 -3.07
CA ARG A 60 -6.80 15.18 -2.10
C ARG A 60 -8.01 14.33 -1.83
N TYR A 61 -8.60 13.69 -2.85
CA TYR A 61 -9.71 12.75 -2.68
C TYR A 61 -9.38 11.68 -1.64
N PHE A 62 -8.20 11.05 -1.74
CA PHE A 62 -7.80 10.02 -0.79
C PHE A 62 -7.50 10.58 0.60
N VAL A 63 -6.64 11.58 0.68
CA VAL A 63 -6.12 12.04 1.98
C VAL A 63 -7.14 12.83 2.79
N TYR A 64 -8.16 13.41 2.17
CA TYR A 64 -9.23 14.12 2.88
C TYR A 64 -10.33 13.19 3.36
N LEU A 65 -10.69 12.19 2.56
CA LEU A 65 -11.75 11.27 2.94
C LEU A 65 -11.24 10.16 3.88
N TRP A 66 -9.98 9.74 3.72
CA TRP A 66 -9.37 8.67 4.53
C TRP A 66 -7.99 9.04 5.06
N PRO A 67 -7.84 10.11 5.85
CA PRO A 67 -6.53 10.54 6.36
C PRO A 67 -5.86 9.45 7.21
N ASN A 68 -6.64 8.69 7.98
CA ASN A 68 -6.14 7.62 8.85
C ASN A 68 -5.65 6.36 8.09
N LEU A 69 -5.89 6.28 6.77
CA LEU A 69 -5.44 5.21 5.90
C LEU A 69 -4.21 5.58 5.07
N THR A 70 -3.67 6.78 5.29
CA THR A 70 -2.48 7.28 4.62
C THR A 70 -1.34 7.39 5.64
N PHE A 71 -0.23 6.70 5.36
CA PHE A 71 0.96 6.70 6.20
C PHE A 71 2.19 7.11 5.40
N LEU A 72 3.11 7.80 6.08
CA LEU A 72 4.42 8.17 5.55
C LEU A 72 5.51 7.52 6.40
N ALA A 73 6.62 7.17 5.75
CA ALA A 73 7.82 6.68 6.39
C ALA A 73 8.93 7.71 6.24
N PHE A 74 9.55 8.07 7.35
CA PHE A 74 10.65 9.03 7.40
C PHE A 74 11.92 8.36 7.90
N HIS A 75 13.04 8.69 7.27
CA HIS A 75 14.37 8.47 7.79
C HIS A 75 14.95 9.85 8.12
N LYS A 76 15.07 10.15 9.40
CA LYS A 76 15.35 11.49 9.89
C LYS A 76 14.28 12.47 9.34
N GLU A 77 14.67 13.52 8.66
CA GLU A 77 13.74 14.51 8.07
C GLU A 77 13.29 14.15 6.64
N LYS A 78 13.84 13.08 6.04
CA LYS A 78 13.54 12.70 4.65
C LYS A 78 12.37 11.73 4.59
N CYS A 79 11.30 12.08 3.86
CA CYS A 79 10.24 11.15 3.52
C CYS A 79 10.76 10.12 2.50
N VAL A 80 10.71 8.84 2.84
CA VAL A 80 11.31 7.74 2.05
C VAL A 80 10.29 6.74 1.54
N GLY A 81 9.04 6.86 1.98
CA GLY A 81 7.95 6.00 1.51
C GLY A 81 6.59 6.48 1.97
N THR A 82 5.56 6.03 1.28
CA THR A 82 4.16 6.33 1.59
C THR A 82 3.24 5.21 1.13
N VAL A 83 2.12 5.07 1.81
CA VAL A 83 0.97 4.28 1.40
C VAL A 83 -0.27 5.15 1.45
N VAL A 84 -1.08 5.11 0.40
CA VAL A 84 -2.35 5.85 0.29
C VAL A 84 -3.46 4.86 0.01
N CYS A 85 -4.49 4.86 0.85
CA CYS A 85 -5.56 3.90 0.78
C CYS A 85 -6.94 4.56 0.92
N LYS A 86 -7.96 3.78 0.62
CA LYS A 86 -9.37 4.11 0.90
C LYS A 86 -10.12 2.89 1.40
N MET A 87 -11.31 3.08 1.91
CA MET A 87 -12.26 2.02 2.21
C MET A 87 -13.69 2.48 1.91
N GLY A 88 -14.58 1.53 1.65
CA GLY A 88 -15.98 1.83 1.38
C GLY A 88 -16.74 0.60 0.91
N ASP A 89 -18.04 0.77 0.76
CA ASP A 89 -18.93 -0.28 0.27
C ASP A 89 -18.65 -0.59 -1.19
N HIS A 90 -18.56 -1.87 -1.48
CA HIS A 90 -18.45 -2.38 -2.84
C HIS A 90 -19.35 -3.61 -3.00
N ARG A 91 -20.51 -3.43 -3.63
CA ARG A 91 -21.57 -4.46 -3.68
C ARG A 91 -21.99 -4.84 -2.25
N ASN A 92 -21.80 -6.11 -1.85
CA ASN A 92 -22.16 -6.61 -0.53
C ASN A 92 -20.94 -6.79 0.40
N THR A 93 -19.87 -6.03 0.17
CA THR A 93 -18.60 -6.18 0.88
C THR A 93 -18.10 -4.80 1.29
N PHE A 94 -17.73 -4.61 2.55
CA PHE A 94 -17.01 -3.42 2.98
C PHE A 94 -15.52 -3.63 2.72
N ARG A 95 -14.97 -2.84 1.80
CA ARG A 95 -13.68 -3.11 1.16
C ARG A 95 -12.66 -2.03 1.41
N GLY A 96 -11.46 -2.44 1.85
CA GLY A 96 -10.27 -1.62 1.79
C GLY A 96 -9.62 -1.67 0.40
N TYR A 97 -8.98 -0.59 0.00
CA TYR A 97 -8.27 -0.48 -1.27
C TYR A 97 -6.94 0.25 -1.08
N ILE A 98 -5.84 -0.40 -1.47
CA ILE A 98 -4.52 0.22 -1.49
C ILE A 98 -4.34 0.85 -2.88
N ALA A 99 -4.37 2.19 -2.93
CA ALA A 99 -4.27 2.94 -4.17
C ALA A 99 -2.83 3.18 -4.61
N MET A 100 -1.96 3.54 -3.66
CA MET A 100 -0.57 3.89 -3.94
C MET A 100 0.32 3.33 -2.84
N LEU A 101 1.44 2.74 -3.23
CA LEU A 101 2.50 2.29 -2.33
C LEU A 101 3.84 2.60 -2.97
N VAL A 102 4.62 3.42 -2.31
CA VAL A 102 5.93 3.85 -2.80
C VAL A 102 6.97 3.74 -1.69
N VAL A 103 8.14 3.20 -2.02
CA VAL A 103 9.38 3.32 -1.25
C VAL A 103 10.49 3.63 -2.24
N ILE A 104 11.25 4.71 -2.01
CA ILE A 104 12.35 5.11 -2.88
C ILE A 104 13.39 3.99 -3.00
N LYS A 105 14.02 3.86 -4.16
CA LYS A 105 14.85 2.70 -4.52
C LYS A 105 15.94 2.39 -3.50
N SER A 106 16.65 3.41 -3.01
CA SER A 106 17.75 3.27 -2.03
C SER A 106 17.29 2.74 -0.66
N TYR A 107 16.00 2.74 -0.37
CA TYR A 107 15.41 2.29 0.90
C TYR A 107 14.62 0.97 0.78
N ARG A 108 14.55 0.40 -0.43
CA ARG A 108 13.85 -0.88 -0.65
C ARG A 108 14.60 -2.05 -0.01
N GLY A 109 13.89 -3.16 0.18
CA GLY A 109 14.44 -4.38 0.78
C GLY A 109 14.62 -4.35 2.30
N ARG A 110 14.16 -3.29 2.97
CA ARG A 110 14.34 -3.04 4.43
C ARG A 110 13.05 -3.17 5.25
N GLY A 111 11.99 -3.73 4.67
CA GLY A 111 10.71 -3.93 5.37
C GLY A 111 9.78 -2.72 5.40
N ILE A 112 10.20 -1.53 4.92
CA ILE A 112 9.42 -0.29 5.00
C ILE A 112 8.04 -0.44 4.33
N ALA A 113 7.98 -0.99 3.11
CA ALA A 113 6.72 -1.22 2.42
C ALA A 113 5.81 -2.20 3.18
N THR A 114 6.39 -3.24 3.79
CA THR A 114 5.64 -4.20 4.62
C THR A 114 4.99 -3.50 5.80
N GLU A 115 5.74 -2.66 6.51
CA GLU A 115 5.21 -1.93 7.68
C GLU A 115 4.13 -0.93 7.29
N LEU A 116 4.33 -0.14 6.22
CA LEU A 116 3.33 0.80 5.70
C LEU A 116 2.00 0.08 5.38
N VAL A 117 2.08 -1.01 4.63
CA VAL A 117 0.89 -1.80 4.25
C VAL A 117 0.24 -2.44 5.47
N THR A 118 1.03 -2.98 6.41
CA THR A 118 0.50 -3.61 7.61
C THR A 118 -0.27 -2.62 8.49
N ARG A 119 0.21 -1.38 8.60
CA ARG A 119 -0.50 -0.31 9.33
C ARG A 119 -1.85 -0.01 8.70
N SER A 120 -1.90 0.16 7.39
CA SER A 120 -3.15 0.41 6.66
C SER A 120 -4.12 -0.77 6.77
N ILE A 121 -3.64 -2.01 6.64
CA ILE A 121 -4.46 -3.22 6.80
C ILE A 121 -5.06 -3.29 8.20
N ARG A 122 -4.29 -2.96 9.23
CA ARG A 122 -4.78 -2.94 10.63
C ARG A 122 -5.94 -1.98 10.80
N VAL A 123 -5.81 -0.72 10.32
CA VAL A 123 -6.88 0.26 10.40
C VAL A 123 -8.11 -0.19 9.62
N MET A 124 -7.95 -0.77 8.42
CA MET A 124 -9.06 -1.30 7.63
C MET A 124 -9.78 -2.44 8.37
N MET A 125 -9.04 -3.36 8.97
CA MET A 125 -9.58 -4.48 9.75
C MET A 125 -10.34 -3.99 10.98
N GLU A 126 -9.77 -3.05 11.74
CA GLU A 126 -10.39 -2.41 12.90
C GLU A 126 -11.65 -1.61 12.53
N SER A 127 -11.69 -1.07 11.31
CA SER A 127 -12.86 -0.37 10.75
C SER A 127 -13.93 -1.30 10.20
N GLY A 128 -13.75 -2.63 10.28
CA GLY A 128 -14.74 -3.61 9.89
C GLY A 128 -14.73 -3.97 8.39
N CYS A 129 -13.65 -3.70 7.66
CA CYS A 129 -13.52 -4.20 6.30
C CYS A 129 -13.56 -5.74 6.25
N ASP A 130 -14.21 -6.28 5.23
CA ASP A 130 -14.24 -7.74 4.96
C ASP A 130 -13.00 -8.20 4.19
N GLU A 131 -12.44 -7.30 3.39
CA GLU A 131 -11.31 -7.60 2.50
C GLU A 131 -10.52 -6.34 2.15
N VAL A 132 -9.29 -6.54 1.69
CA VAL A 132 -8.47 -5.49 1.06
C VAL A 132 -8.12 -5.90 -0.35
N THR A 133 -8.19 -4.96 -1.29
CA THR A 133 -7.81 -5.19 -2.70
C THR A 133 -6.81 -4.16 -3.18
N LEU A 134 -6.09 -4.52 -4.23
CA LEU A 134 -5.21 -3.64 -5.00
C LEU A 134 -4.95 -4.21 -6.39
N GLU A 135 -4.41 -3.41 -7.28
CA GLU A 135 -3.85 -3.85 -8.56
C GLU A 135 -2.32 -3.68 -8.55
N ALA A 136 -1.62 -4.67 -9.10
CA ALA A 136 -0.18 -4.63 -9.29
C ALA A 136 0.19 -5.14 -10.67
N GLU A 137 1.17 -4.50 -11.33
CA GLU A 137 1.69 -4.94 -12.63
C GLU A 137 2.16 -6.40 -12.55
N VAL A 138 1.82 -7.19 -13.57
CA VAL A 138 2.25 -8.59 -13.65
C VAL A 138 3.77 -8.75 -13.69
N THR A 139 4.47 -7.71 -14.14
CA THR A 139 5.93 -7.63 -14.23
C THR A 139 6.61 -7.21 -12.93
N ASN A 140 5.87 -6.59 -12.00
CA ASN A 140 6.41 -6.11 -10.73
C ASN A 140 6.56 -7.25 -9.72
N LYS A 141 7.62 -8.07 -9.92
CA LYS A 141 7.93 -9.23 -9.06
C LYS A 141 8.12 -8.85 -7.59
N GLY A 142 8.67 -7.65 -7.33
CA GLY A 142 8.88 -7.15 -5.97
C GLY A 142 7.57 -6.90 -5.22
N ALA A 143 6.64 -6.20 -5.85
CA ALA A 143 5.31 -5.96 -5.29
C ALA A 143 4.53 -7.26 -5.10
N LEU A 144 4.53 -8.15 -6.12
CA LEU A 144 3.84 -9.45 -6.04
C LEU A 144 4.39 -10.32 -4.91
N ALA A 145 5.71 -10.31 -4.67
CA ALA A 145 6.33 -11.03 -3.57
C ALA A 145 5.98 -10.41 -2.20
N LEU A 146 5.94 -9.06 -2.11
CA LEU A 146 5.53 -8.34 -0.90
C LEU A 146 4.11 -8.74 -0.50
N TYR A 147 3.15 -8.56 -1.40
CA TYR A 147 1.75 -8.84 -1.12
C TYR A 147 1.48 -10.33 -0.89
N GLY A 148 2.20 -11.22 -1.59
CA GLY A 148 2.11 -12.66 -1.34
C GLY A 148 2.54 -13.04 0.08
N ARG A 149 3.61 -12.44 0.61
CA ARG A 149 4.04 -12.65 2.02
C ARG A 149 3.04 -12.09 3.03
N LEU A 150 2.28 -11.05 2.67
CA LEU A 150 1.20 -10.49 3.50
C LEU A 150 -0.12 -11.27 3.39
N GLY A 151 -0.15 -12.35 2.62
CA GLY A 151 -1.33 -13.22 2.50
C GLY A 151 -2.30 -12.84 1.36
N PHE A 152 -1.93 -11.88 0.51
CA PHE A 152 -2.77 -11.58 -0.66
C PHE A 152 -2.71 -12.71 -1.69
N ILE A 153 -3.88 -13.04 -2.23
CA ILE A 153 -4.06 -13.97 -3.33
C ILE A 153 -4.32 -13.24 -4.66
N ARG A 154 -3.94 -13.86 -5.77
CA ARG A 154 -4.25 -13.35 -7.11
C ARG A 154 -5.70 -13.69 -7.47
N ALA A 155 -6.59 -12.72 -7.38
CA ALA A 155 -8.01 -12.92 -7.61
C ALA A 155 -8.38 -12.87 -9.11
N LYS A 156 -7.74 -11.98 -9.89
CA LYS A 156 -8.03 -11.79 -11.31
C LYS A 156 -6.85 -11.20 -12.05
N ARG A 157 -6.66 -11.58 -13.32
CA ARG A 157 -5.78 -10.88 -14.26
C ARG A 157 -6.60 -9.86 -15.06
N LEU A 158 -6.10 -8.63 -15.16
CA LEU A 158 -6.70 -7.52 -15.87
C LEU A 158 -5.80 -7.21 -17.07
N PHE A 159 -6.32 -7.46 -18.28
CA PHE A 159 -5.55 -7.27 -19.52
C PHE A 159 -5.43 -5.79 -19.86
N ARG A 160 -4.22 -5.35 -20.22
CA ARG A 160 -3.91 -3.97 -20.65
C ARG A 160 -4.47 -2.93 -19.67
N TYR A 161 -4.26 -3.16 -18.40
CA TYR A 161 -4.86 -2.35 -17.33
C TYR A 161 -4.20 -0.98 -17.20
N TYR A 162 -2.88 -0.94 -17.29
CA TYR A 162 -2.11 0.30 -17.17
C TYR A 162 -2.00 1.05 -18.51
N LEU A 163 -1.74 2.36 -18.46
CA LEU A 163 -1.60 3.21 -19.67
C LEU A 163 -0.49 2.73 -20.60
N ASN A 164 0.56 2.12 -20.06
CA ASN A 164 1.64 1.50 -20.85
C ASN A 164 1.25 0.17 -21.50
N GLY A 165 -0.01 -0.27 -21.36
CA GLY A 165 -0.53 -1.51 -21.90
C GLY A 165 -0.14 -2.77 -21.12
N VAL A 166 0.52 -2.63 -19.97
CA VAL A 166 0.89 -3.78 -19.12
C VAL A 166 -0.35 -4.29 -18.38
N ASP A 167 -0.43 -5.62 -18.25
CA ASP A 167 -1.48 -6.28 -17.49
C ASP A 167 -1.27 -6.08 -15.99
N ALA A 168 -2.36 -6.14 -15.23
CA ALA A 168 -2.32 -6.19 -13.77
C ALA A 168 -2.86 -7.50 -13.22
N PHE A 169 -2.42 -7.86 -12.02
CA PHE A 169 -3.17 -8.74 -11.14
C PHE A 169 -3.96 -7.92 -10.13
N ARG A 170 -5.27 -8.18 -10.04
CA ARG A 170 -6.03 -7.81 -8.86
C ARG A 170 -5.69 -8.77 -7.75
N LEU A 171 -5.13 -8.25 -6.68
CA LEU A 171 -4.78 -8.98 -5.48
C LEU A 171 -5.86 -8.74 -4.42
N LYS A 172 -6.10 -9.75 -3.58
CA LYS A 172 -7.13 -9.69 -2.53
C LYS A 172 -6.60 -10.35 -1.26
N LEU A 173 -6.81 -9.68 -0.13
CA LEU A 173 -6.65 -10.21 1.22
C LEU A 173 -8.03 -10.27 1.86
N LEU A 174 -8.43 -11.47 2.30
CA LEU A 174 -9.71 -11.69 3.00
C LEU A 174 -9.46 -11.62 4.50
N PHE A 175 -10.32 -10.92 5.22
CA PHE A 175 -10.31 -10.96 6.68
C PHE A 175 -11.21 -12.10 7.18
N PRO A 176 -10.83 -12.75 8.30
CA PRO A 176 -11.72 -13.71 8.95
C PRO A 176 -13.01 -12.99 9.33
N GLN A 177 -14.14 -13.47 8.85
CA GLN A 177 -15.43 -12.97 9.30
C GLN A 177 -15.55 -13.24 10.80
N GLN A 178 -15.71 -12.23 11.60
CA GLN A 178 -16.11 -12.37 12.98
C GLN A 178 -17.56 -12.88 12.97
N ASN A 179 -17.73 -14.20 13.01
CA ASN A 179 -19.03 -14.82 13.18
C ASN A 179 -19.53 -14.47 14.59
N PRO A 180 -20.57 -13.64 14.75
CA PRO A 180 -21.10 -13.33 16.08
C PRO A 180 -21.71 -14.55 16.77
N MET A 181 -21.92 -15.67 16.04
CA MET A 181 -22.56 -16.88 16.55
C MET A 181 -21.66 -17.80 17.36
N LEU A 182 -20.36 -17.55 17.48
CA LEU A 182 -19.51 -18.38 18.34
C LEU A 182 -19.24 -17.78 19.74
N ALA A 183 -19.80 -16.60 20.02
CA ALA A 183 -19.65 -15.94 21.33
C ALA A 183 -20.79 -16.24 22.30
N THR A 184 -21.83 -17.03 21.91
CA THR A 184 -22.97 -17.33 22.76
C THR A 184 -23.31 -18.82 22.75
N THR A 185 -22.41 -19.65 23.28
CA THR A 185 -22.78 -20.95 23.85
C THR A 185 -22.30 -21.04 25.28
N SER A 186 -22.93 -20.24 26.15
CA SER A 186 -23.13 -20.61 27.54
C SER A 186 -24.41 -19.95 28.06
N PHE A 187 -25.34 -20.81 28.44
CA PHE A 187 -26.54 -20.60 29.24
C PHE A 187 -27.83 -20.17 28.52
N ALA A 188 -28.59 -21.18 28.25
CA ALA A 188 -29.95 -21.48 28.74
C ALA A 188 -31.10 -20.52 28.39
N ASP A 189 -32.04 -21.14 27.80
CA ASP A 189 -33.46 -21.16 28.08
C ASP A 189 -34.38 -20.41 27.12
N GLY A 190 -35.47 -21.11 26.87
CA GLY A 190 -36.49 -20.99 25.88
C GLY A 190 -37.15 -19.65 25.65
N GLY A 191 -37.63 -19.49 24.44
CA GLY A 191 -38.55 -18.42 24.09
C GLY A 191 -38.76 -18.31 22.60
N ASP A 192 -39.79 -18.97 22.10
CA ASP A 192 -40.41 -18.72 20.78
C ASP A 192 -40.58 -17.23 20.51
N TYR A 193 -40.16 -16.71 19.36
CA TYR A 193 -40.86 -15.65 18.65
C TYR A 193 -40.63 -15.71 17.14
N GLN A 194 -41.70 -15.53 16.46
CA GLN A 194 -42.02 -15.64 15.04
C GLN A 194 -41.23 -14.69 14.13
N LEU A 195 -41.03 -15.20 12.92
CA LEU A 195 -40.74 -14.48 11.70
C LEU A 195 -41.78 -13.37 11.44
N ASP A 196 -41.30 -12.19 11.14
CA ASP A 196 -42.02 -11.29 10.24
C ASP A 196 -41.08 -10.69 9.21
N ASN A 197 -41.49 -10.96 7.98
CA ASN A 197 -40.94 -10.54 6.73
C ASN A 197 -41.51 -9.16 6.39
N GLN A 198 -40.73 -8.18 5.94
CA GLN A 198 -41.15 -7.27 4.86
C GLN A 198 -40.09 -6.23 4.48
N HIS A 199 -39.74 -6.28 3.21
CA HIS A 199 -39.66 -5.21 2.19
C HIS A 199 -38.74 -4.02 2.52
N GLY A 200 -37.84 -3.56 1.69
CA GLY A 200 -37.73 -3.57 0.24
C GLY A 200 -37.16 -2.23 -0.22
N CYS A 201 -36.60 -2.21 -1.39
CA CYS A 201 -36.24 -1.05 -2.21
C CYS A 201 -34.85 -0.45 -1.97
N SER A 202 -33.93 -0.69 -2.85
CA SER A 202 -33.79 -0.31 -4.26
C SER A 202 -32.98 0.95 -4.51
N GLN A 203 -31.92 0.75 -5.20
CA GLN A 203 -31.37 1.54 -6.33
C GLN A 203 -30.40 2.70 -6.10
N MET A 204 -29.33 2.48 -6.76
CA MET A 204 -28.53 3.29 -7.69
C MET A 204 -27.49 4.22 -7.11
N TYR A 205 -26.23 3.90 -7.43
CA TYR A 205 -25.42 4.73 -8.31
C TYR A 205 -24.20 3.95 -8.83
N HIS A 206 -24.02 4.06 -10.13
CA HIS A 206 -22.97 3.52 -10.98
C HIS A 206 -21.58 4.05 -10.64
N ASP A 207 -20.63 3.17 -10.84
CA ASP A 207 -19.28 3.30 -11.43
C ASP A 207 -18.52 4.62 -11.30
N PHE A 208 -17.40 4.51 -10.57
CA PHE A 208 -16.08 4.89 -11.08
C PHE A 208 -15.02 4.04 -10.39
#